data_f22db9524e55e9774ce4b407573da74a
#
_entry.id   f22db9524e55e9774ce4b407573da74a
#
_cell.length_a   1.000
_cell.length_b   1.000
_cell.length_c   1.000
_cell.angle_alpha   90.00
_cell.angle_beta   90.00
_cell.angle_gamma   90.00
#
_symmetry.space_group_name_H-M   'P 1'
#
loop_
_entity.id
_entity.type
_entity.pdbx_description
1 polymer ?
#
loop_
_entity_poly.entity_id
_entity_poly.type
_entity_poly.pdbx_seq_one_letter_code
_entity_poly.pdbx_strand_id
1 'polypeptide(L)' 'MRGYYTANGYYGLLNGKYTLFASESDYYETVEPDHEDKD' A
#
# COMPACT_ATOMS: atom_id res chain seq x y z
N MET A 1 -7.06 5.17 1.14
CA MET A 1 -5.92 4.46 1.48
C MET A 1 -5.27 4.94 2.70
N ARG A 2 -4.75 4.06 3.50
CA ARG A 2 -4.17 4.42 4.74
C ARG A 2 -2.80 3.85 4.86
N GLY A 3 -1.83 4.65 5.20
CA GLY A 3 -0.49 4.15 5.34
C GLY A 3 0.46 5.25 5.71
N TYR A 4 1.70 4.87 6.02
CA TYR A 4 2.70 5.83 6.39
C TYR A 4 4.08 5.23 6.17
N TYR A 5 5.07 6.10 5.94
CA TYR A 5 6.41 5.64 5.70
C TYR A 5 7.15 5.50 7.02
N THR A 6 7.99 4.49 7.11
CA THR A 6 8.83 4.28 8.28
C THR A 6 10.24 4.00 7.82
N ALA A 7 11.13 3.82 8.76
CA ALA A 7 12.51 3.51 8.44
C ALA A 7 12.62 2.17 7.73
N ASN A 8 11.66 1.29 7.94
CA ASN A 8 11.71 -0.04 7.34
C ASN A 8 10.99 -0.13 6.00
N GLY A 9 10.25 0.90 5.64
CA GLY A 9 9.50 0.87 4.40
C GLY A 9 8.18 1.57 4.58
N TYR A 10 7.17 1.11 3.88
CA TYR A 10 5.86 1.74 3.93
C TYR A 10 4.87 0.76 4.56
N TYR A 11 4.24 1.20 5.63
CA TYR A 11 3.20 0.38 6.25
C TYR A 11 1.85 0.81 5.70
N GLY A 12 1.18 -0.11 5.04
CA GLY A 12 -0.14 0.17 4.48
C GLY A 12 -1.19 -0.71 5.13
N LEU A 13 -2.36 -0.16 5.33
CA LEU A 13 -3.44 -0.91 5.93
C LEU A 13 -4.02 -1.89 4.92
N LEU A 14 -4.04 -3.16 5.28
CA LEU A 14 -4.52 -4.19 4.40
C LEU A 14 -5.38 -5.14 5.20
N ASN A 15 -6.66 -5.23 4.84
CA ASN A 15 -7.59 -6.12 5.53
C ASN A 15 -7.63 -5.87 7.03
N GLY A 16 -7.54 -4.62 7.42
CA GLY A 16 -7.63 -4.27 8.82
C GLY A 16 -6.33 -4.40 9.59
N LYS A 17 -5.22 -4.67 8.90
CA LYS A 17 -3.94 -4.79 9.55
C LYS A 17 -2.91 -4.05 8.75
N TYR A 18 -1.94 -3.48 9.42
CA TYR A 18 -0.85 -2.81 8.73
C TYR A 18 0.18 -3.84 8.28
N THR A 19 0.59 -3.73 7.04
CA THR A 19 1.53 -4.65 6.45
C THR A 19 2.69 -3.85 5.89
N LEU A 20 3.90 -4.36 6.03
CA LEU A 20 5.08 -3.65 5.55
C LEU A 20 5.28 -3.88 4.07
N PHE A 21 5.42 -2.80 3.32
CA PHE A 21 5.67 -2.86 1.90
C PHE A 21 6.95 -2.12 1.59
N ALA A 22 7.53 -2.41 0.46
CA ALA A 22 8.76 -1.74 0.07
C ALA A 22 8.51 -0.26 -0.19
N SER A 23 7.34 0.06 -0.77
CA SER A 23 7.02 1.44 -1.05
C SER A 23 5.52 1.56 -1.21
N GLU A 24 5.08 2.80 -1.33
CA GLU A 24 3.66 3.06 -1.51
C GLU A 24 3.15 2.43 -2.79
N SER A 25 3.96 2.42 -3.82
CA SER A 25 3.56 1.80 -5.06
C SER A 25 3.27 0.32 -4.86
N ASP A 26 4.11 -0.35 -4.11
CA ASP A 26 3.87 -1.75 -3.83
C ASP A 26 2.56 -1.94 -3.08
N TYR A 27 2.29 -1.04 -2.16
CA TYR A 27 1.04 -1.12 -1.41
C TYR A 27 -0.16 -0.99 -2.34
N TYR A 28 -0.12 0.00 -3.23
CA TYR A 28 -1.23 0.19 -4.14
C TYR A 28 -1.43 -1.00 -5.04
N GLU A 29 -0.35 -1.57 -5.53
CA GLU A 29 -0.46 -2.71 -6.41
C GLU A 29 -1.02 -3.93 -5.71
N THR A 30 -0.73 -4.06 -4.43
CA THR A 30 -1.27 -5.18 -3.69
C THR A 30 -2.73 -4.97 -3.33
N VAL A 31 -3.08 -3.76 -2.94
CA VAL A 31 -4.43 -3.50 -2.47
C VAL A 31 -5.40 -3.32 -3.61
N GLU A 32 -4.97 -2.66 -4.69
CA GLU A 32 -5.86 -2.41 -5.81
C GLU A 32 -5.21 -2.77 -7.10
N PRO A 33 -4.98 -4.04 -7.31
CA PRO A 33 -4.27 -4.47 -8.51
C PRO A 33 -4.99 -4.12 -9.76
N ASP A 34 -6.31 -3.97 -9.73
CA ASP A 34 -7.00 -3.66 -10.90
C ASP A 34 -7.56 -2.31 -10.95
N HIS A 35 -7.04 -1.39 -10.28
CA HIS A 35 -7.57 -0.11 -10.31
C HIS A 35 -7.15 0.53 -11.57
N GLU A 36 -7.87 0.86 -12.35
CA GLU A 36 -7.54 1.40 -13.51
C GLU A 36 -7.81 2.80 -13.62
N ASP A 37 -7.75 3.32 -13.52
CA ASP A 37 -7.89 4.54 -13.50
C ASP A 37 -7.64 5.29 -14.41
N LYS A 38 -7.61 5.19 -14.73
CA LYS A 38 -7.47 5.63 -15.31
C LYS A 38 -7.45 6.36 -15.72
N ASP A 39 -7.32 6.73 -15.95
CA ASP A 39 -7.26 7.43 -16.29
C ASP A 39 -7.29 7.76 -16.39
#